data_261a223761cccf89abed7d1e8917186f
#
_entry.id   261a223761cccf89abed7d1e8917186f
#
_cell.length_a   1.000
_cell.length_b   1.000
_cell.length_c   1.000
_cell.angle_alpha   90.00
_cell.angle_beta   90.00
_cell.angle_gamma   90.00
#
_symmetry.space_group_name_H-M   'P 1'
#
loop_
_entity.id
_entity.type
_entity.pdbx_description
1 polymer ?
#
loop_
_entity_poly.entity_id
_entity_poly.type
_entity_poly.pdbx_seq_one_letter_code
_entity_poly.pdbx_strand_id
1 'polypeptide(L)'
;MILYYSDFYIPKGARLYLYNAAKTQVLGAYTHRTHPKNGPFATQAVAGDEVILEYVPAPSGETPRLRIREVGYGYNHLEAIMPEVQEAPGADFSGACEVNINCEEGADWQEQKKGVIQMIQYIRNKEGEGGSYICTASLVNNTARDKKPYVLSAFHCSQDMLGEQTVTPEELAVWLFYFHQEHVGCDNESPIYPIKTMVGCTRKASTPVENGSDGLLLLLNDEIPDDYNVFFNGWDRSNMLSLSGVGIHHPSGDYMKISTYGNYPTESITWRNSDVGKTGATNAHWNATFDATPNGHGVTEGGSSGSPLFNSKGLIIGTLSGGSSSCELPEGLNLYGKLYYHWNKYSDNDTARMDVWLDPLGTGVTSLQGMTQDGKTIGNEYEGPTDLKYKQISTGEIQLTWNAPVLEKIAGWGSQDRYQQFGLGGDPFYFAQKWDTKDLQPVHKKRSGRLISIHRKGSLMESISNRETGSMKRVSLNCNQVK
;
A
#
# COMPACT_ATOMS: atom_id res chain seq x y z
N MET A 1 -14.11 15.53 -17.57
CA MET A 1 -13.54 16.85 -17.18
C MET A 1 -13.46 16.96 -15.66
N ILE A 2 -12.39 17.59 -15.16
CA ILE A 2 -12.22 17.96 -13.74
C ILE A 2 -12.22 19.48 -13.66
N LEU A 3 -12.98 20.06 -12.72
CA LEU A 3 -12.98 21.51 -12.50
C LEU A 3 -12.08 21.86 -11.33
N TYR A 4 -11.06 22.68 -11.57
CA TYR A 4 -10.13 23.18 -10.57
C TYR A 4 -10.51 24.60 -10.18
N TYR A 5 -10.85 24.81 -8.91
CA TYR A 5 -11.24 26.10 -8.34
C TYR A 5 -10.08 26.75 -7.60
N SER A 6 -9.88 28.04 -7.79
CA SER A 6 -9.01 28.83 -6.92
C SER A 6 -9.72 29.30 -5.64
N ASP A 7 -11.04 29.38 -5.66
CA ASP A 7 -11.88 29.68 -4.50
C ASP A 7 -13.21 28.94 -4.64
N PHE A 8 -13.51 28.09 -3.66
CA PHE A 8 -14.72 27.27 -3.60
C PHE A 8 -15.38 27.47 -2.24
N TYR A 9 -16.54 28.09 -2.25
CA TYR A 9 -17.35 28.31 -1.07
C TYR A 9 -18.83 28.12 -1.36
N ILE A 10 -19.48 27.24 -0.62
CA ILE A 10 -20.93 26.99 -0.69
C ILE A 10 -21.55 27.44 0.65
N PRO A 11 -22.47 28.43 0.63
CA PRO A 11 -23.16 28.89 1.85
C PRO A 11 -23.94 27.79 2.54
N LYS A 12 -24.12 27.90 3.85
CA LYS A 12 -24.93 26.97 4.63
C LYS A 12 -26.39 26.96 4.12
N GLY A 13 -26.86 25.77 3.75
CA GLY A 13 -28.21 25.59 3.18
C GLY A 13 -28.26 25.66 1.66
N ALA A 14 -27.20 26.10 0.99
CA ALA A 14 -27.05 26.01 -0.46
C ALA A 14 -26.54 24.63 -0.88
N ARG A 15 -26.73 24.30 -2.17
CA ARG A 15 -26.27 23.07 -2.80
C ARG A 15 -25.75 23.36 -4.19
N LEU A 16 -24.69 22.67 -4.59
CA LEU A 16 -24.16 22.66 -5.95
C LEU A 16 -24.16 21.22 -6.47
N TYR A 17 -24.68 21.05 -7.67
CA TYR A 17 -24.62 19.78 -8.41
C TYR A 17 -23.82 20.01 -9.69
N LEU A 18 -23.10 18.99 -10.10
CA LEU A 18 -22.43 18.95 -11.40
C LEU A 18 -22.92 17.71 -12.14
N TYR A 19 -23.20 17.84 -13.42
CA TYR A 19 -23.60 16.70 -14.24
C TYR A 19 -23.22 16.90 -15.70
N ASN A 20 -23.08 15.79 -16.41
CA ASN A 20 -22.87 15.81 -17.87
C ASN A 20 -24.18 16.15 -18.61
N ALA A 21 -24.06 16.54 -19.90
CA ALA A 21 -25.20 16.91 -20.72
C ALA A 21 -26.28 15.82 -20.80
N ALA A 22 -25.89 14.55 -20.83
CA ALA A 22 -26.79 13.40 -20.86
C ALA A 22 -27.48 13.12 -19.52
N LYS A 23 -27.02 13.73 -18.41
CA LYS A 23 -27.46 13.47 -17.03
C LYS A 23 -27.33 12.01 -16.58
N THR A 24 -26.41 11.28 -17.18
CA THR A 24 -26.04 9.92 -16.76
C THR A 24 -25.14 9.92 -15.55
N GLN A 25 -24.43 11.02 -15.32
CA GLN A 25 -23.57 11.22 -14.15
C GLN A 25 -23.96 12.53 -13.44
N VAL A 26 -24.21 12.42 -12.12
CA VAL A 26 -24.55 13.56 -11.24
C VAL A 26 -23.64 13.52 -10.02
N LEU A 27 -22.81 14.54 -9.84
CA LEU A 27 -21.97 14.75 -8.68
C LEU A 27 -22.60 15.73 -7.69
N GLY A 28 -22.42 15.49 -6.42
CA GLY A 28 -22.94 16.34 -5.36
C GLY A 28 -24.03 15.63 -4.52
N ALA A 29 -24.82 16.33 -3.71
CA ALA A 29 -24.75 17.79 -3.54
C ALA A 29 -23.47 18.23 -2.84
N TYR A 30 -22.69 19.10 -3.44
CA TYR A 30 -21.66 19.84 -2.73
C TYR A 30 -22.30 20.88 -1.84
N THR A 31 -21.87 20.97 -0.60
CA THR A 31 -22.44 21.84 0.44
C THR A 31 -21.33 22.54 1.23
N HIS A 32 -21.68 23.40 2.16
CA HIS A 32 -20.71 23.99 3.11
C HIS A 32 -19.88 22.95 3.90
N ARG A 33 -20.30 21.68 3.91
CA ARG A 33 -19.57 20.59 4.59
C ARG A 33 -18.56 19.88 3.69
N THR A 34 -18.72 20.01 2.38
CA THR A 34 -17.84 19.35 1.40
C THR A 34 -16.43 19.92 1.45
N HIS A 35 -16.30 21.23 1.65
CA HIS A 35 -15.01 21.92 1.75
C HIS A 35 -15.08 23.00 2.84
N PRO A 36 -15.03 22.61 4.14
CA PRO A 36 -15.29 23.52 5.25
C PRO A 36 -14.24 24.62 5.42
N LYS A 37 -13.02 24.40 4.92
CA LYS A 37 -11.92 25.38 5.00
C LYS A 37 -11.97 26.45 3.92
N ASN A 38 -12.81 26.27 2.89
CA ASN A 38 -12.86 27.12 1.69
C ASN A 38 -11.50 27.22 0.95
N GLY A 39 -11.47 27.86 -0.20
CA GLY A 39 -10.24 28.06 -0.97
C GLY A 39 -10.11 27.10 -2.16
N PRO A 40 -8.90 26.67 -2.54
CA PRO A 40 -8.69 25.79 -3.67
C PRO A 40 -9.42 24.46 -3.50
N PHE A 41 -10.06 23.98 -4.57
CA PHE A 41 -10.84 22.74 -4.58
C PHE A 41 -10.85 22.14 -5.99
N ALA A 42 -11.01 20.82 -6.09
CA ALA A 42 -11.27 20.14 -7.34
C ALA A 42 -12.52 19.26 -7.23
N THR A 43 -13.26 19.14 -8.32
CA THR A 43 -14.38 18.21 -8.41
C THR A 43 -13.87 16.82 -8.80
N GLN A 44 -14.66 15.80 -8.58
CA GLN A 44 -14.49 14.55 -9.29
C GLN A 44 -14.57 14.77 -10.80
N ALA A 45 -14.09 13.79 -11.56
CA ALA A 45 -14.20 13.82 -13.01
C ALA A 45 -15.65 13.67 -13.46
N VAL A 46 -16.07 14.46 -14.43
CA VAL A 46 -17.38 14.40 -15.11
C VAL A 46 -17.16 13.97 -16.54
N ALA A 47 -17.90 12.96 -16.97
CA ALA A 47 -17.82 12.43 -18.32
C ALA A 47 -18.31 13.41 -19.40
N GLY A 48 -17.70 13.32 -20.59
CA GLY A 48 -18.07 14.13 -21.75
C GLY A 48 -17.30 15.46 -21.86
N ASP A 49 -17.71 16.27 -22.82
CA ASP A 49 -17.11 17.56 -23.20
C ASP A 49 -17.89 18.79 -22.68
N GLU A 50 -18.98 18.54 -21.95
CA GLU A 50 -19.83 19.56 -21.33
C GLU A 50 -20.14 19.19 -19.87
N VAL A 51 -19.95 20.16 -18.96
CA VAL A 51 -20.31 20.04 -17.53
C VAL A 51 -21.31 21.13 -17.21
N ILE A 52 -22.46 20.75 -16.70
CA ILE A 52 -23.51 21.66 -16.22
C ILE A 52 -23.39 21.79 -14.70
N LEU A 53 -23.35 23.04 -14.22
CA LEU A 53 -23.36 23.37 -12.81
C LEU A 53 -24.75 23.90 -12.45
N GLU A 54 -25.42 23.21 -11.54
CA GLU A 54 -26.72 23.63 -10.99
C GLU A 54 -26.56 24.07 -9.55
N TYR A 55 -26.77 25.36 -9.31
CA TYR A 55 -26.69 25.94 -7.99
C TYR A 55 -28.08 26.20 -7.41
N VAL A 56 -28.33 25.60 -6.25
CA VAL A 56 -29.54 25.85 -5.45
C VAL A 56 -29.19 26.81 -4.34
N PRO A 57 -29.73 28.06 -4.33
CA PRO A 57 -29.32 29.08 -3.39
C PRO A 57 -29.73 28.77 -1.95
N ALA A 58 -28.97 29.33 -1.01
CA ALA A 58 -29.31 29.28 0.41
C ALA A 58 -30.52 30.17 0.72
N PRO A 59 -31.38 29.78 1.67
CA PRO A 59 -32.49 30.64 2.14
C PRO A 59 -32.01 31.98 2.72
N SER A 60 -30.78 32.09 3.17
CA SER A 60 -30.16 33.34 3.68
C SER A 60 -29.91 34.38 2.59
N GLY A 61 -29.96 34.00 1.30
CA GLY A 61 -29.57 34.88 0.21
C GLY A 61 -28.06 35.08 0.06
N GLU A 62 -27.24 34.41 0.86
CA GLU A 62 -25.79 34.48 0.76
C GLU A 62 -25.30 33.87 -0.56
N THR A 63 -24.34 34.52 -1.21
CA THR A 63 -23.82 34.13 -2.52
C THR A 63 -22.64 33.18 -2.38
N PRO A 64 -22.53 32.15 -3.27
CA PRO A 64 -21.36 31.28 -3.31
C PRO A 64 -20.14 32.01 -3.90
N ARG A 65 -18.95 31.48 -3.63
CA ARG A 65 -17.73 31.83 -4.36
C ARG A 65 -17.25 30.61 -5.14
N LEU A 66 -17.41 30.67 -6.43
CA LEU A 66 -17.09 29.56 -7.35
C LEU A 66 -16.19 30.11 -8.46
N ARG A 67 -14.90 30.19 -8.20
CA ARG A 67 -13.93 30.69 -9.17
C ARG A 67 -13.17 29.53 -9.78
N ILE A 68 -13.64 29.05 -10.94
CA ILE A 68 -12.94 28.06 -11.73
C ILE A 68 -11.65 28.70 -12.27
N ARG A 69 -10.52 28.08 -12.01
CA ARG A 69 -9.20 28.47 -12.49
C ARG A 69 -8.85 27.75 -13.77
N GLU A 70 -9.08 26.47 -13.80
CA GLU A 70 -8.73 25.58 -14.91
C GLU A 70 -9.73 24.46 -15.04
N VAL A 71 -9.79 23.89 -16.23
CA VAL A 71 -10.55 22.68 -16.55
C VAL A 71 -9.56 21.64 -17.02
N GLY A 72 -9.42 20.54 -16.26
CA GLY A 72 -8.71 19.36 -16.68
C GLY A 72 -9.56 18.60 -17.68
N TYR A 73 -9.06 18.44 -18.91
CA TYR A 73 -9.68 17.63 -19.93
C TYR A 73 -8.86 16.36 -20.11
N GLY A 74 -9.44 15.23 -19.80
CA GLY A 74 -8.79 13.96 -19.99
C GLY A 74 -8.90 13.51 -21.46
N TYR A 75 -7.86 12.91 -21.97
CA TYR A 75 -7.80 12.38 -23.33
C TYR A 75 -7.20 10.96 -23.40
N ASN A 76 -6.69 10.45 -22.27
CA ASN A 76 -6.17 9.09 -22.14
C ASN A 76 -6.73 8.44 -20.86
N HIS A 77 -7.18 7.20 -20.95
CA HIS A 77 -7.61 6.36 -19.82
C HIS A 77 -8.62 7.03 -18.87
N LEU A 78 -9.55 7.80 -19.41
CA LEU A 78 -10.58 8.52 -18.65
C LEU A 78 -11.60 7.61 -18.00
N GLU A 79 -11.80 6.47 -18.60
CA GLU A 79 -12.78 5.47 -18.20
C GLU A 79 -12.47 4.94 -16.80
N ALA A 80 -11.19 4.84 -16.44
CA ALA A 80 -10.75 4.40 -15.11
C ALA A 80 -11.19 5.35 -13.98
N ILE A 81 -11.36 6.64 -14.26
CA ILE A 81 -11.81 7.64 -13.27
C ILE A 81 -13.28 8.05 -13.45
N MET A 82 -13.97 7.43 -14.42
CA MET A 82 -15.35 7.72 -14.79
C MET A 82 -16.15 6.42 -14.99
N PRO A 83 -16.62 5.80 -13.91
CA PRO A 83 -17.29 4.48 -13.97
C PRO A 83 -18.52 4.44 -14.89
N GLU A 84 -19.07 5.60 -15.25
CA GLU A 84 -20.31 5.71 -16.04
C GLU A 84 -20.07 5.83 -17.55
N VAL A 85 -18.81 5.88 -18.00
CA VAL A 85 -18.40 6.02 -19.41
C VAL A 85 -17.93 4.67 -19.97
N GLN A 86 -18.30 3.55 -19.39
CA GLN A 86 -18.01 2.25 -19.99
C GLN A 86 -18.64 2.16 -21.39
N GLU A 87 -17.84 2.44 -22.43
CA GLU A 87 -18.25 2.21 -23.81
C GLU A 87 -18.41 0.71 -24.13
N ALA A 88 -17.83 -0.17 -23.33
CA ALA A 88 -18.05 -1.61 -23.37
C ALA A 88 -17.85 -2.23 -21.99
N PRO A 89 -18.82 -3.05 -21.48
CA PRO A 89 -18.60 -3.89 -20.32
C PRO A 89 -17.37 -4.79 -20.56
N GLY A 90 -16.46 -4.86 -19.56
CA GLY A 90 -15.28 -5.70 -19.64
C GLY A 90 -14.03 -5.06 -20.28
N ALA A 91 -14.02 -3.77 -20.56
CA ALA A 91 -12.81 -3.08 -20.96
C ALA A 91 -11.89 -2.86 -19.75
N ASP A 92 -10.80 -3.62 -19.67
CA ASP A 92 -9.67 -3.33 -18.78
C ASP A 92 -8.78 -2.26 -19.43
N PHE A 93 -8.32 -1.30 -18.64
CA PHE A 93 -7.34 -0.30 -19.06
C PHE A 93 -5.92 -0.76 -18.79
N SER A 94 -5.78 -1.67 -17.84
CA SER A 94 -4.54 -2.37 -17.53
C SER A 94 -4.36 -3.60 -18.42
N GLY A 95 -3.15 -4.14 -18.43
CA GLY A 95 -2.84 -5.35 -19.20
C GLY A 95 -3.69 -6.54 -18.77
N ALA A 96 -4.01 -7.42 -19.73
CA ALA A 96 -4.88 -8.58 -19.52
C ALA A 96 -4.33 -9.61 -18.50
N CYS A 97 -3.10 -9.48 -18.05
CA CYS A 97 -2.51 -10.32 -17.01
C CYS A 97 -2.78 -9.80 -15.59
N GLU A 98 -3.37 -8.63 -15.44
CA GLU A 98 -3.68 -8.04 -14.13
C GLU A 98 -4.87 -8.73 -13.47
N VAL A 99 -4.80 -8.91 -12.15
CA VAL A 99 -5.77 -9.66 -11.36
C VAL A 99 -6.62 -8.70 -10.53
N ASN A 100 -7.95 -8.76 -10.66
CA ASN A 100 -8.84 -7.96 -9.82
C ASN A 100 -8.69 -8.31 -8.34
N ILE A 101 -8.72 -7.28 -7.47
CA ILE A 101 -8.57 -7.44 -6.02
C ILE A 101 -9.61 -8.38 -5.39
N ASN A 102 -10.75 -8.60 -6.02
CA ASN A 102 -11.82 -9.46 -5.54
C ASN A 102 -11.81 -10.87 -6.18
N CYS A 103 -10.74 -11.24 -6.88
CA CYS A 103 -10.42 -12.62 -7.21
C CYS A 103 -9.95 -13.41 -5.97
N GLU A 104 -9.69 -14.70 -6.13
CA GLU A 104 -9.24 -15.58 -5.03
C GLU A 104 -7.96 -15.05 -4.37
N GLU A 105 -7.06 -14.46 -5.14
CA GLU A 105 -5.79 -13.87 -4.70
C GLU A 105 -5.99 -12.77 -3.67
N GLY A 106 -7.11 -12.04 -3.76
CA GLY A 106 -7.45 -10.95 -2.84
C GLY A 106 -8.27 -11.37 -1.62
N ALA A 107 -8.66 -12.65 -1.48
CA ALA A 107 -9.57 -13.11 -0.43
C ALA A 107 -9.07 -12.78 0.99
N ASP A 108 -7.77 -12.88 1.23
CA ASP A 108 -7.14 -12.62 2.53
C ASP A 108 -6.77 -11.13 2.73
N TRP A 109 -7.04 -10.26 1.75
CA TRP A 109 -6.59 -8.85 1.72
C TRP A 109 -7.74 -7.85 1.78
N GLN A 110 -8.92 -8.29 2.18
CA GLN A 110 -10.15 -7.50 2.15
C GLN A 110 -10.15 -6.33 3.13
N GLU A 111 -9.33 -6.36 4.20
CA GLU A 111 -9.15 -5.19 5.06
C GLU A 111 -8.11 -4.23 4.47
N GLN A 112 -6.94 -4.73 4.05
CA GLN A 112 -5.84 -3.91 3.52
C GLN A 112 -6.26 -3.09 2.30
N LYS A 113 -7.05 -3.67 1.39
CA LYS A 113 -7.53 -2.97 0.19
C LYS A 113 -8.33 -1.70 0.50
N LYS A 114 -9.08 -1.66 1.62
CA LYS A 114 -9.86 -0.49 2.03
C LYS A 114 -8.99 0.74 2.36
N GLY A 115 -7.71 0.54 2.57
CA GLY A 115 -6.74 1.61 2.76
C GLY A 115 -5.98 1.99 1.49
N VAL A 116 -6.11 1.22 0.40
CA VAL A 116 -5.45 1.53 -0.88
C VAL A 116 -6.30 2.53 -1.67
N ILE A 117 -5.66 3.52 -2.24
CA ILE A 117 -6.28 4.73 -2.78
C ILE A 117 -5.72 4.99 -4.17
N GLN A 118 -6.58 5.25 -5.14
CA GLN A 118 -6.16 5.87 -6.39
C GLN A 118 -6.01 7.37 -6.16
N MET A 119 -4.88 7.92 -6.56
CA MET A 119 -4.51 9.32 -6.35
C MET A 119 -4.39 10.02 -7.69
N ILE A 120 -5.15 11.10 -7.89
CA ILE A 120 -5.05 11.95 -9.08
C ILE A 120 -4.34 13.24 -8.69
N GLN A 121 -3.14 13.40 -9.22
CA GLN A 121 -2.30 14.56 -8.98
C GLN A 121 -2.54 15.63 -10.04
N TYR A 122 -2.62 16.87 -9.61
CA TYR A 122 -2.50 18.02 -10.46
C TYR A 122 -1.12 18.64 -10.27
N ILE A 123 -0.33 18.70 -11.33
CA ILE A 123 1.07 19.14 -11.31
C ILE A 123 1.31 20.11 -12.48
N ARG A 124 2.04 21.20 -12.24
CA ARG A 124 2.52 22.08 -13.29
C ARG A 124 3.97 21.80 -13.62
N ASN A 125 4.26 21.84 -14.93
CA ASN A 125 5.63 21.84 -15.40
C ASN A 125 6.28 23.22 -15.20
N LYS A 126 7.55 23.34 -15.56
CA LYS A 126 8.31 24.60 -15.44
C LYS A 126 7.78 25.73 -16.31
N GLU A 127 7.04 25.44 -17.37
CA GLU A 127 6.36 26.41 -18.24
C GLU A 127 5.04 26.88 -17.64
N GLY A 128 4.59 26.28 -16.52
CA GLY A 128 3.33 26.61 -15.84
C GLY A 128 2.11 25.89 -16.42
N GLU A 129 2.30 24.94 -17.35
CA GLU A 129 1.23 24.13 -17.90
C GLU A 129 0.83 23.03 -16.91
N GLY A 130 -0.46 22.94 -16.61
CA GLY A 130 -1.00 21.94 -15.68
C GLY A 130 -1.27 20.60 -16.38
N GLY A 131 -0.94 19.50 -15.70
CA GLY A 131 -1.30 18.15 -16.09
C GLY A 131 -1.89 17.37 -14.93
N SER A 132 -2.76 16.40 -15.23
CA SER A 132 -3.27 15.46 -14.24
C SER A 132 -2.66 14.09 -14.49
N TYR A 133 -2.16 13.48 -13.43
CA TYR A 133 -1.49 12.19 -13.46
C TYR A 133 -2.14 11.26 -12.46
N ILE A 134 -1.88 9.96 -12.56
CA ILE A 134 -2.43 8.94 -11.66
C ILE A 134 -1.30 8.22 -10.97
N CYS A 135 -1.44 8.04 -9.66
CA CYS A 135 -0.62 7.15 -8.85
C CYS A 135 -1.52 6.37 -7.89
N THR A 136 -0.93 5.44 -7.20
CA THR A 136 -1.53 4.69 -6.10
C THR A 136 -0.93 5.15 -4.77
N ALA A 137 -1.71 5.07 -3.70
CA ALA A 137 -1.27 5.39 -2.35
C ALA A 137 -1.95 4.47 -1.33
N SER A 138 -1.56 4.56 -0.07
CA SER A 138 -2.21 3.83 1.01
C SER A 138 -2.38 4.70 2.26
N LEU A 139 -3.56 4.66 2.88
CA LEU A 139 -3.72 5.10 4.26
C LEU A 139 -2.82 4.27 5.17
N VAL A 140 -2.16 4.93 6.13
CA VAL A 140 -1.28 4.27 7.10
C VAL A 140 -1.60 4.68 8.53
N ASN A 141 -1.52 3.71 9.43
CA ASN A 141 -1.67 3.90 10.87
C ASN A 141 -0.42 4.55 11.47
N ASN A 142 -0.58 5.18 12.61
CA ASN A 142 0.52 5.72 13.42
C ASN A 142 0.43 5.20 14.87
N THR A 143 1.51 5.30 15.65
CA THR A 143 1.57 4.75 17.01
C THR A 143 0.60 5.42 17.98
N ALA A 144 0.14 6.66 17.71
CA ALA A 144 -0.91 7.30 18.50
C ALA A 144 -2.31 6.74 18.22
N ARG A 145 -2.51 6.00 17.09
CA ARG A 145 -3.80 5.44 16.64
C ARG A 145 -4.92 6.49 16.63
N ASP A 146 -4.58 7.71 16.26
CA ASP A 146 -5.44 8.90 16.34
C ASP A 146 -6.27 9.14 15.07
N LYS A 147 -6.27 8.17 14.14
CA LYS A 147 -6.99 8.20 12.85
C LYS A 147 -6.60 9.38 11.94
N LYS A 148 -5.48 10.03 12.20
CA LYS A 148 -4.97 11.03 11.26
C LYS A 148 -4.79 10.38 9.89
N PRO A 149 -5.37 10.97 8.84
CA PRO A 149 -5.39 10.37 7.51
C PRO A 149 -4.03 10.56 6.79
N TYR A 150 -3.00 9.92 7.34
CA TYR A 150 -1.71 9.84 6.68
C TYR A 150 -1.81 8.92 5.47
N VAL A 151 -1.26 9.39 4.35
CA VAL A 151 -1.23 8.69 3.06
C VAL A 151 0.21 8.50 2.63
N LEU A 152 0.60 7.25 2.44
CA LEU A 152 1.93 6.83 2.01
C LEU A 152 1.91 6.54 0.51
N SER A 153 2.89 7.07 -0.23
CA SER A 153 3.06 6.92 -1.67
C SER A 153 4.53 7.08 -2.07
N ALA A 154 4.82 7.32 -3.35
CA ALA A 154 6.15 7.57 -3.88
C ALA A 154 6.40 9.06 -4.13
N PHE A 155 7.63 9.52 -3.91
CA PHE A 155 8.00 10.94 -4.08
C PHE A 155 7.86 11.41 -5.53
N HIS A 156 8.22 10.56 -6.51
CA HIS A 156 8.09 10.93 -7.92
C HIS A 156 6.64 11.25 -8.32
N CYS A 157 5.62 10.72 -7.62
CA CYS A 157 4.22 11.13 -7.80
C CYS A 157 3.97 12.62 -7.46
N SER A 158 4.90 13.28 -6.80
CA SER A 158 4.85 14.72 -6.49
C SER A 158 5.75 15.57 -7.40
N GLN A 159 6.18 15.02 -8.53
CA GLN A 159 7.03 15.71 -9.50
C GLN A 159 6.36 15.71 -10.87
N ASP A 160 6.72 16.67 -11.72
CA ASP A 160 6.33 16.65 -13.12
C ASP A 160 6.95 15.45 -13.86
N MET A 161 6.49 15.18 -15.07
CA MET A 161 6.94 14.02 -15.87
C MET A 161 8.45 13.97 -16.09
N LEU A 162 9.13 15.09 -16.04
CA LEU A 162 10.58 15.19 -16.21
C LEU A 162 11.33 15.11 -14.86
N GLY A 163 10.61 15.18 -13.73
CA GLY A 163 11.21 15.26 -12.40
C GLY A 163 11.95 16.56 -12.13
N GLU A 164 11.62 17.62 -12.88
CA GLU A 164 12.26 18.94 -12.78
C GLU A 164 11.56 19.85 -11.77
N GLN A 165 10.23 19.70 -11.62
CA GLN A 165 9.43 20.49 -10.70
C GLN A 165 8.81 19.58 -9.62
N THR A 166 8.74 20.08 -8.41
CA THR A 166 8.01 19.44 -7.31
C THR A 166 6.78 20.28 -6.98
N VAL A 167 5.66 19.61 -6.75
CA VAL A 167 4.38 20.24 -6.46
C VAL A 167 4.44 21.26 -5.33
N THR A 168 3.68 22.32 -5.52
CA THR A 168 3.45 23.39 -4.54
C THR A 168 2.31 23.03 -3.56
N PRO A 169 2.19 23.72 -2.41
CA PRO A 169 1.04 23.56 -1.52
C PRO A 169 -0.32 23.84 -2.20
N GLU A 170 -0.36 24.77 -3.16
CA GLU A 170 -1.58 25.11 -3.91
C GLU A 170 -2.00 23.99 -4.86
N GLU A 171 -1.05 23.26 -5.43
CA GLU A 171 -1.32 22.08 -6.25
C GLU A 171 -1.76 20.91 -5.38
N LEU A 172 -1.10 20.66 -4.25
CA LEU A 172 -1.51 19.63 -3.28
C LEU A 172 -2.94 19.85 -2.76
N ALA A 173 -3.40 21.09 -2.67
CA ALA A 173 -4.74 21.42 -2.19
C ALA A 173 -5.87 20.96 -3.12
N VAL A 174 -5.54 20.59 -4.37
CA VAL A 174 -6.53 20.15 -5.39
C VAL A 174 -6.31 18.71 -5.85
N TRP A 175 -5.43 17.95 -5.21
CA TRP A 175 -5.29 16.52 -5.47
C TRP A 175 -6.53 15.76 -5.04
N LEU A 176 -6.89 14.73 -5.82
CA LEU A 176 -8.04 13.89 -5.55
C LEU A 176 -7.59 12.51 -5.05
N PHE A 177 -8.34 11.97 -4.10
CA PHE A 177 -8.08 10.67 -3.48
C PHE A 177 -9.36 9.84 -3.61
N TYR A 178 -9.33 8.80 -4.46
CA TYR A 178 -10.46 7.91 -4.73
C TYR A 178 -10.31 6.63 -3.92
N PHE A 179 -11.29 6.38 -3.06
CA PHE A 179 -11.41 5.18 -2.24
C PHE A 179 -12.39 4.21 -2.88
N HIS A 180 -12.15 2.92 -2.71
CA HIS A 180 -13.01 1.84 -3.23
C HIS A 180 -13.17 1.85 -4.75
N GLN A 181 -12.12 2.25 -5.46
CA GLN A 181 -12.05 2.19 -6.91
C GLN A 181 -11.81 0.73 -7.34
N GLU A 182 -12.84 -0.11 -7.22
CA GLU A 182 -12.73 -1.56 -7.42
C GLU A 182 -14.03 -2.18 -7.95
N HIS A 183 -13.91 -3.29 -8.68
CA HIS A 183 -15.04 -4.14 -9.02
C HIS A 183 -15.52 -4.93 -7.80
N VAL A 184 -16.82 -5.20 -7.73
CA VAL A 184 -17.41 -6.03 -6.65
C VAL A 184 -17.00 -7.50 -6.77
N GLY A 185 -16.80 -7.98 -8.01
CA GLY A 185 -16.41 -9.35 -8.32
C GLY A 185 -14.99 -9.47 -8.89
N CYS A 186 -14.65 -10.69 -9.31
CA CYS A 186 -13.38 -11.00 -9.95
C CYS A 186 -13.34 -10.58 -11.43
N ASP A 187 -14.47 -10.60 -12.12
CA ASP A 187 -14.55 -10.24 -13.54
C ASP A 187 -14.74 -8.73 -13.71
N ASN A 188 -14.30 -8.21 -14.87
CA ASN A 188 -14.38 -6.80 -15.22
C ASN A 188 -15.80 -6.35 -15.64
N GLU A 189 -16.75 -7.29 -15.79
CA GLU A 189 -18.17 -6.99 -16.05
C GLU A 189 -18.96 -6.83 -14.76
N SER A 190 -18.38 -7.18 -13.60
CA SER A 190 -19.03 -7.03 -12.30
C SER A 190 -19.23 -5.55 -11.97
N PRO A 191 -20.28 -5.21 -11.22
CA PRO A 191 -20.52 -3.84 -10.78
C PRO A 191 -19.31 -3.28 -10.02
N ILE A 192 -19.17 -1.96 -10.02
CA ILE A 192 -18.17 -1.25 -9.23
C ILE A 192 -18.76 -0.80 -7.89
N TYR A 193 -17.89 -0.69 -6.87
CA TYR A 193 -18.29 -0.05 -5.63
C TYR A 193 -18.54 1.46 -5.82
N PRO A 194 -19.45 2.07 -5.03
CA PRO A 194 -19.60 3.52 -5.01
C PRO A 194 -18.29 4.18 -4.58
N ILE A 195 -17.69 4.94 -5.48
CA ILE A 195 -16.42 5.65 -5.23
C ILE A 195 -16.64 6.74 -4.20
N LYS A 196 -15.75 6.81 -3.22
CA LYS A 196 -15.68 7.87 -2.22
C LYS A 196 -14.47 8.75 -2.52
N THR A 197 -14.59 10.06 -2.39
CA THR A 197 -13.53 10.99 -2.81
C THR A 197 -13.21 12.00 -1.73
N MET A 198 -11.92 12.22 -1.49
CA MET A 198 -11.41 13.35 -0.71
C MET A 198 -10.55 14.27 -1.57
N VAL A 199 -10.42 15.53 -1.15
CA VAL A 199 -9.72 16.56 -1.91
C VAL A 199 -8.71 17.27 -1.01
N GLY A 200 -7.49 17.38 -1.54
CA GLY A 200 -6.43 18.15 -0.94
C GLY A 200 -5.68 17.45 0.19
N CYS A 201 -4.39 17.74 0.23
CA CYS A 201 -3.48 17.22 1.23
C CYS A 201 -2.34 18.19 1.52
N THR A 202 -1.55 17.87 2.53
CA THR A 202 -0.27 18.54 2.84
C THR A 202 0.85 17.49 2.86
N ARG A 203 2.02 17.83 2.30
CA ARG A 203 3.21 16.97 2.39
C ARG A 203 3.80 17.04 3.80
N LYS A 204 4.05 15.89 4.39
CA LYS A 204 4.66 15.75 5.72
C LYS A 204 6.13 15.38 5.64
N ALA A 205 6.45 14.34 4.85
CA ALA A 205 7.83 13.91 4.65
C ALA A 205 8.01 13.39 3.22
N SER A 206 9.22 13.50 2.71
CA SER A 206 9.58 12.94 1.42
C SER A 206 11.07 12.60 1.35
N THR A 207 11.38 11.50 0.69
CA THR A 207 12.74 11.10 0.32
C THR A 207 12.79 10.97 -1.20
N PRO A 208 13.67 11.71 -1.90
CA PRO A 208 13.78 11.60 -3.35
C PRO A 208 14.23 10.19 -3.76
N VAL A 209 14.02 9.84 -5.02
CA VAL A 209 14.56 8.58 -5.56
C VAL A 209 16.08 8.66 -5.69
N GLU A 210 16.60 9.78 -6.19
CA GLU A 210 18.03 10.00 -6.34
C GLU A 210 18.70 10.13 -4.97
N ASN A 211 19.70 9.29 -4.70
CA ASN A 211 20.38 9.15 -3.41
C ASN A 211 19.44 8.82 -2.23
N GLY A 212 18.21 8.42 -2.50
CA GLY A 212 17.17 8.10 -1.53
C GLY A 212 16.40 6.84 -1.88
N SER A 213 15.15 6.79 -1.48
CA SER A 213 14.26 5.63 -1.60
C SER A 213 12.89 5.92 -2.17
N ASP A 214 12.65 7.15 -2.67
CA ASP A 214 11.42 7.54 -3.33
C ASP A 214 10.15 7.49 -2.42
N GLY A 215 10.26 7.92 -1.19
CA GLY A 215 9.14 7.91 -0.25
C GLY A 215 8.39 9.24 -0.19
N LEU A 216 7.06 9.19 -0.05
CA LEU A 216 6.19 10.35 0.14
C LEU A 216 5.16 10.07 1.23
N LEU A 217 5.08 10.94 2.23
CA LEU A 217 4.03 10.92 3.25
C LEU A 217 3.22 12.20 3.17
N LEU A 218 1.93 12.05 2.95
CA LEU A 218 0.94 13.11 2.91
C LEU A 218 0.02 13.03 4.15
N LEU A 219 -0.68 14.11 4.43
CA LEU A 219 -1.80 14.15 5.36
C LEU A 219 -2.98 14.79 4.61
N LEU A 220 -4.11 14.10 4.51
CA LEU A 220 -5.31 14.67 3.93
C LEU A 220 -5.76 15.89 4.72
N ASN A 221 -6.36 16.87 4.04
CA ASN A 221 -6.72 18.13 4.65
C ASN A 221 -7.91 18.02 5.61
N ASP A 222 -8.78 17.03 5.40
CA ASP A 222 -9.99 16.81 6.18
C ASP A 222 -10.01 15.39 6.77
N GLU A 223 -10.80 15.20 7.83
CA GLU A 223 -11.05 13.89 8.42
C GLU A 223 -11.85 13.01 7.46
N ILE A 224 -11.56 11.71 7.45
CA ILE A 224 -12.28 10.77 6.60
C ILE A 224 -13.67 10.49 7.20
N PRO A 225 -14.77 10.70 6.45
CA PRO A 225 -16.12 10.41 6.93
C PRO A 225 -16.28 8.93 7.33
N ASP A 226 -17.03 8.67 8.41
CA ASP A 226 -17.21 7.32 8.96
C ASP A 226 -17.83 6.32 7.95
N ASP A 227 -18.67 6.81 7.03
CA ASP A 227 -19.29 5.99 5.98
C ASP A 227 -18.34 5.56 4.86
N TYR A 228 -17.06 5.99 4.89
CA TYR A 228 -16.05 5.53 3.94
C TYR A 228 -15.56 4.12 4.25
N ASN A 229 -15.69 3.67 5.50
CA ASN A 229 -15.28 2.32 5.92
C ASN A 229 -13.85 1.96 5.49
N VAL A 230 -12.91 2.88 5.79
CA VAL A 230 -11.51 2.72 5.42
C VAL A 230 -10.74 1.87 6.44
N PHE A 231 -9.57 1.42 6.02
CA PHE A 231 -8.59 0.75 6.87
C PHE A 231 -7.27 1.53 6.87
N PHE A 232 -6.77 1.85 8.05
CA PHE A 232 -5.44 2.43 8.22
C PHE A 232 -4.44 1.29 8.23
N ASN A 233 -3.75 1.07 7.12
CA ASN A 233 -2.84 -0.05 6.95
C ASN A 233 -1.69 -0.01 7.97
N GLY A 234 -1.38 -1.19 8.50
CA GLY A 234 -0.20 -1.40 9.32
C GLY A 234 1.09 -1.37 8.51
N TRP A 235 2.20 -1.28 9.19
CA TRP A 235 3.51 -1.20 8.54
C TRP A 235 4.59 -1.97 9.29
N ASP A 236 5.61 -2.40 8.55
CA ASP A 236 6.82 -3.01 9.08
C ASP A 236 8.05 -2.31 8.47
N ARG A 237 8.75 -1.56 9.31
CA ARG A 237 9.98 -0.85 8.94
C ARG A 237 11.26 -1.65 9.20
N SER A 238 11.16 -2.94 9.44
CA SER A 238 12.35 -3.79 9.53
C SER A 238 13.01 -3.91 8.15
N ASN A 239 14.33 -4.11 8.14
CA ASN A 239 15.05 -4.37 6.88
C ASN A 239 15.15 -5.87 6.60
N MET A 240 14.09 -6.61 6.91
CA MET A 240 14.00 -8.05 6.73
C MET A 240 13.34 -8.36 5.39
N LEU A 241 13.90 -9.33 4.67
CA LEU A 241 13.28 -9.87 3.45
C LEU A 241 11.90 -10.43 3.77
N SER A 242 10.93 -10.16 2.91
CA SER A 242 9.61 -10.80 2.98
C SER A 242 9.61 -12.04 2.10
N LEU A 243 9.10 -13.15 2.64
CA LEU A 243 9.04 -14.42 1.92
C LEU A 243 7.84 -14.48 0.98
N SER A 244 6.76 -13.79 1.32
CA SER A 244 5.53 -13.74 0.53
C SER A 244 4.71 -12.49 0.89
N GLY A 245 3.78 -12.15 0.02
CA GLY A 245 2.87 -11.04 0.21
C GLY A 245 2.24 -10.59 -1.10
N VAL A 246 1.82 -9.32 -1.16
CA VAL A 246 1.15 -8.76 -2.33
C VAL A 246 1.51 -7.29 -2.56
N GLY A 247 1.42 -6.86 -3.81
CA GLY A 247 1.18 -5.47 -4.18
C GLY A 247 -0.31 -5.25 -4.45
N ILE A 248 -0.89 -4.16 -3.96
CA ILE A 248 -2.26 -3.75 -4.28
C ILE A 248 -2.19 -2.37 -4.91
N HIS A 249 -2.69 -2.22 -6.14
CA HIS A 249 -2.39 -1.04 -6.95
C HIS A 249 -3.50 -0.73 -7.99
N HIS A 250 -3.35 0.41 -8.68
CA HIS A 250 -4.20 0.89 -9.77
C HIS A 250 -3.37 1.01 -11.06
N PRO A 251 -3.05 -0.12 -11.74
CA PRO A 251 -2.26 -0.09 -12.96
C PRO A 251 -3.02 0.62 -14.07
N SER A 252 -2.35 1.42 -14.87
CA SER A 252 -2.94 2.28 -15.92
C SER A 252 -4.10 3.16 -15.44
N GLY A 253 -4.23 3.39 -14.13
CA GLY A 253 -5.36 4.06 -13.52
C GLY A 253 -6.64 3.22 -13.44
N ASP A 254 -6.55 1.93 -13.73
CA ASP A 254 -7.65 0.98 -13.71
C ASP A 254 -8.18 0.72 -12.29
N TYR A 255 -9.27 -0.03 -12.21
CA TYR A 255 -9.79 -0.55 -10.96
C TYR A 255 -8.73 -1.36 -10.22
N MET A 256 -8.86 -1.41 -8.90
CA MET A 256 -7.88 -1.99 -7.99
C MET A 256 -7.51 -3.43 -8.38
N LYS A 257 -6.23 -3.67 -8.56
CA LYS A 257 -5.63 -4.96 -8.89
C LYS A 257 -4.73 -5.46 -7.75
N ILE A 258 -4.41 -6.74 -7.81
CA ILE A 258 -3.53 -7.42 -6.85
C ILE A 258 -2.48 -8.25 -7.59
N SER A 259 -1.23 -8.12 -7.19
CA SER A 259 -0.11 -8.93 -7.68
C SER A 259 0.51 -9.68 -6.50
N THR A 260 0.60 -11.00 -6.58
CA THR A 260 1.06 -11.85 -5.47
C THR A 260 2.50 -12.30 -5.65
N TYR A 261 3.26 -12.44 -4.56
CA TYR A 261 4.60 -13.04 -4.57
C TYR A 261 4.75 -14.04 -3.42
N GLY A 262 5.46 -15.15 -3.68
CA GLY A 262 5.63 -16.22 -2.69
C GLY A 262 6.62 -17.30 -3.16
N ASN A 263 6.84 -17.43 -4.46
CA ASN A 263 7.86 -18.34 -5.00
C ASN A 263 9.28 -17.79 -4.78
N TYR A 264 9.42 -16.48 -4.78
CA TYR A 264 10.68 -15.80 -4.51
C TYR A 264 10.51 -14.77 -3.40
N PRO A 265 11.40 -14.75 -2.38
CA PRO A 265 11.42 -13.70 -1.38
C PRO A 265 11.80 -12.35 -2.04
N THR A 266 11.39 -11.24 -1.41
CA THR A 266 11.86 -9.92 -1.85
C THR A 266 13.39 -9.85 -1.80
N GLU A 267 13.97 -9.14 -2.76
CA GLU A 267 15.41 -8.92 -2.83
C GLU A 267 15.77 -7.47 -2.48
N SER A 268 16.89 -7.28 -1.80
CA SER A 268 17.41 -5.95 -1.51
C SER A 268 18.23 -5.44 -2.68
N ILE A 269 17.83 -4.32 -3.29
CA ILE A 269 18.44 -3.78 -4.50
C ILE A 269 18.63 -2.26 -4.42
N THR A 270 19.55 -1.75 -5.23
CA THR A 270 19.73 -0.32 -5.47
C THR A 270 19.01 0.08 -6.75
N TRP A 271 18.03 0.98 -6.65
CA TRP A 271 17.35 1.52 -7.81
C TRP A 271 18.33 2.27 -8.74
N ARG A 272 18.21 2.06 -10.04
CA ARG A 272 19.03 2.73 -11.06
C ARG A 272 18.18 3.03 -12.29
N ASN A 273 18.36 4.21 -12.83
CA ASN A 273 17.84 4.59 -14.14
C ASN A 273 19.02 5.07 -14.98
N SER A 274 19.48 4.22 -15.92
CA SER A 274 20.61 4.50 -16.81
C SER A 274 20.31 5.62 -17.80
N ASP A 275 19.05 5.78 -18.22
CA ASP A 275 18.67 6.72 -19.27
C ASP A 275 18.84 8.18 -18.83
N VAL A 276 18.66 8.43 -17.54
CA VAL A 276 18.84 9.76 -16.94
C VAL A 276 20.04 9.80 -15.96
N GLY A 277 20.81 8.71 -15.84
CA GLY A 277 22.00 8.64 -15.00
C GLY A 277 21.74 8.76 -13.50
N LYS A 278 20.50 8.51 -13.03
CA LYS A 278 20.11 8.62 -11.62
C LYS A 278 20.25 7.29 -10.89
N THR A 279 20.67 7.35 -9.63
CA THR A 279 20.82 6.17 -8.76
C THR A 279 20.25 6.47 -7.39
N GLY A 280 19.47 5.55 -6.85
CA GLY A 280 18.96 5.60 -5.48
C GLY A 280 20.02 5.29 -4.44
N ALA A 281 19.67 5.39 -3.18
CA ALA A 281 20.56 4.97 -2.10
C ALA A 281 20.82 3.45 -2.16
N THR A 282 22.00 3.05 -1.71
CA THR A 282 22.43 1.65 -1.76
C THR A 282 21.46 0.74 -0.99
N ASN A 283 20.95 -0.28 -1.67
CA ASN A 283 20.02 -1.27 -1.10
C ASN A 283 18.79 -0.65 -0.43
N ALA A 284 18.33 0.51 -0.89
CA ALA A 284 17.17 1.21 -0.36
C ALA A 284 15.83 0.76 -0.97
N HIS A 285 15.84 -0.22 -1.87
CA HIS A 285 14.64 -0.76 -2.51
C HIS A 285 14.52 -2.28 -2.30
N TRP A 286 13.29 -2.75 -2.33
CA TRP A 286 12.94 -4.15 -2.54
C TRP A 286 12.67 -4.39 -4.02
N ASN A 287 13.13 -5.52 -4.57
CA ASN A 287 12.56 -6.09 -5.78
C ASN A 287 11.58 -7.19 -5.38
N ALA A 288 10.36 -7.15 -5.87
CA ALA A 288 9.36 -8.20 -5.75
C ALA A 288 9.10 -8.82 -7.12
N THR A 289 9.33 -10.13 -7.25
CA THR A 289 8.96 -10.90 -8.45
C THR A 289 7.59 -11.50 -8.19
N PHE A 290 6.60 -11.16 -9.01
CA PHE A 290 5.25 -11.65 -8.85
C PHE A 290 5.07 -13.04 -9.46
N ASP A 291 4.11 -13.79 -8.95
CA ASP A 291 3.83 -15.16 -9.30
C ASP A 291 2.64 -15.26 -10.27
N ALA A 292 2.70 -16.21 -11.19
CA ALA A 292 1.53 -16.60 -11.98
C ALA A 292 0.47 -17.24 -11.06
N THR A 293 -0.78 -16.86 -11.23
CA THR A 293 -1.95 -17.35 -10.49
C THR A 293 -3.03 -17.83 -11.46
N PRO A 294 -4.07 -18.52 -10.99
CA PRO A 294 -5.17 -18.94 -11.88
C PRO A 294 -5.88 -17.80 -12.61
N ASN A 295 -5.92 -16.58 -12.02
CA ASN A 295 -6.64 -15.44 -12.59
C ASN A 295 -5.72 -14.46 -13.35
N GLY A 296 -4.42 -14.67 -13.36
CA GLY A 296 -3.46 -13.82 -14.07
C GLY A 296 -2.07 -13.94 -13.47
N HIS A 297 -1.17 -13.08 -13.92
CA HIS A 297 0.18 -13.03 -13.35
C HIS A 297 0.32 -11.88 -12.33
N GLY A 298 -0.28 -10.73 -12.66
CA GLY A 298 -0.03 -9.48 -11.97
C GLY A 298 1.35 -8.90 -12.28
N VAL A 299 1.39 -7.63 -12.61
CA VAL A 299 2.61 -6.86 -12.88
C VAL A 299 2.46 -5.48 -12.28
N THR A 300 3.28 -4.50 -12.66
CA THR A 300 3.07 -3.09 -12.32
C THR A 300 3.16 -2.23 -13.58
N GLU A 301 2.27 -1.28 -13.72
CA GLU A 301 2.19 -0.38 -14.86
C GLU A 301 2.24 1.09 -14.41
N GLY A 302 2.21 2.05 -15.35
CA GLY A 302 1.97 3.45 -15.03
C GLY A 302 0.68 3.58 -14.19
N GLY A 303 0.64 4.41 -13.16
CA GLY A 303 -0.48 4.45 -12.21
C GLY A 303 -0.30 3.58 -10.96
N SER A 304 0.41 2.45 -11.06
CA SER A 304 0.80 1.65 -9.89
C SER A 304 1.82 2.35 -8.98
N SER A 305 2.49 3.38 -9.48
CA SER A 305 3.45 4.21 -8.73
C SER A 305 2.96 4.58 -7.35
N GLY A 306 3.78 4.38 -6.32
CA GLY A 306 3.45 4.66 -4.92
C GLY A 306 2.60 3.59 -4.23
N SER A 307 2.18 2.53 -4.93
CA SER A 307 1.40 1.44 -4.34
C SER A 307 2.15 0.73 -3.21
N PRO A 308 1.44 0.26 -2.19
CA PRO A 308 2.04 -0.46 -1.08
C PRO A 308 2.45 -1.88 -1.48
N LEU A 309 3.63 -2.30 -1.02
CA LEU A 309 4.03 -3.70 -0.96
C LEU A 309 3.77 -4.23 0.45
N PHE A 310 2.94 -5.23 0.58
CA PHE A 310 2.63 -5.89 1.84
C PHE A 310 3.45 -7.17 2.02
N ASN A 311 3.86 -7.44 3.25
CA ASN A 311 4.38 -8.75 3.65
C ASN A 311 3.23 -9.71 4.00
N SER A 312 3.55 -10.99 4.26
CA SER A 312 2.57 -12.02 4.64
C SER A 312 1.77 -11.74 5.92
N LYS A 313 2.13 -10.70 6.69
CA LYS A 313 1.41 -10.28 7.89
C LYS A 313 0.42 -9.14 7.61
N GLY A 314 0.25 -8.74 6.34
CA GLY A 314 -0.60 -7.61 5.96
C GLY A 314 -0.01 -6.24 6.31
N LEU A 315 1.32 -6.14 6.46
CA LEU A 315 2.01 -4.92 6.82
C LEU A 315 2.79 -4.35 5.65
N ILE A 316 2.70 -3.04 5.43
CA ILE A 316 3.42 -2.34 4.38
C ILE A 316 4.92 -2.34 4.69
N ILE A 317 5.73 -2.78 3.72
CA ILE A 317 7.19 -2.79 3.79
C ILE A 317 7.86 -1.83 2.80
N GLY A 318 7.11 -1.26 1.86
CA GLY A 318 7.63 -0.32 0.87
C GLY A 318 6.56 0.24 -0.05
N THR A 319 6.97 1.19 -0.92
CA THR A 319 6.13 1.86 -1.92
C THR A 319 6.75 1.77 -3.31
N LEU A 320 5.96 1.53 -4.33
CA LEU A 320 6.43 1.31 -5.71
C LEU A 320 7.09 2.57 -6.30
N SER A 321 8.36 2.43 -6.68
CA SER A 321 9.10 3.44 -7.43
C SER A 321 9.02 3.23 -8.95
N GLY A 322 8.76 2.01 -9.39
CA GLY A 322 8.70 1.63 -10.80
C GLY A 322 9.30 0.26 -11.06
N GLY A 323 9.43 -0.10 -12.31
CA GLY A 323 9.94 -1.41 -12.68
C GLY A 323 10.05 -1.58 -14.19
N SER A 324 10.20 -2.82 -14.61
CA SER A 324 10.25 -3.25 -16.00
C SER A 324 9.32 -4.44 -16.27
N SER A 325 8.50 -4.85 -15.28
CA SER A 325 7.51 -5.89 -15.48
C SER A 325 6.41 -5.41 -16.45
N SER A 326 5.89 -6.31 -17.25
CA SER A 326 4.73 -6.12 -18.12
C SER A 326 4.08 -7.47 -18.38
N CYS A 327 2.90 -7.50 -18.97
CA CYS A 327 2.27 -8.77 -19.34
C CYS A 327 3.12 -9.61 -20.29
N GLU A 328 3.96 -8.99 -21.13
CA GLU A 328 4.91 -9.64 -22.03
C GLU A 328 6.23 -10.05 -21.32
N LEU A 329 6.57 -9.34 -20.23
CA LEU A 329 7.76 -9.60 -19.41
C LEU A 329 7.38 -9.67 -17.93
N PRO A 330 6.59 -10.66 -17.50
CA PRO A 330 6.03 -10.68 -16.15
C PRO A 330 7.09 -10.85 -15.05
N GLU A 331 8.24 -11.46 -15.36
CA GLU A 331 9.38 -11.61 -14.45
C GLU A 331 10.29 -10.36 -14.39
N GLY A 332 9.88 -9.24 -15.00
CA GLY A 332 10.58 -7.96 -14.91
C GLY A 332 10.66 -7.45 -13.48
N LEU A 333 11.48 -6.43 -13.27
CA LEU A 333 11.68 -5.83 -11.94
C LEU A 333 10.42 -5.08 -11.47
N ASN A 334 10.12 -5.17 -10.18
CA ASN A 334 9.16 -4.31 -9.48
C ASN A 334 9.85 -3.75 -8.24
N LEU A 335 10.27 -2.49 -8.31
CA LEU A 335 11.15 -1.86 -7.33
C LEU A 335 10.37 -0.99 -6.36
N TYR A 336 10.34 -1.40 -5.10
CA TYR A 336 9.65 -0.71 -4.01
C TYR A 336 10.63 -0.04 -3.07
N GLY A 337 10.54 1.28 -2.90
CA GLY A 337 11.31 2.00 -1.90
C GLY A 337 11.00 1.47 -0.49
N LYS A 338 12.03 1.09 0.25
CA LYS A 338 11.88 0.48 1.57
C LYS A 338 11.35 1.46 2.60
N LEU A 339 10.31 1.09 3.33
CA LEU A 339 9.84 1.87 4.48
C LEU A 339 10.96 2.01 5.55
N TYR A 340 11.82 1.00 5.69
CA TYR A 340 13.04 1.08 6.50
C TYR A 340 13.89 2.31 6.19
N TYR A 341 14.03 2.64 4.88
CA TYR A 341 14.82 3.78 4.45
C TYR A 341 14.04 5.09 4.58
N HIS A 342 12.77 5.11 4.17
CA HIS A 342 11.87 6.26 4.34
C HIS A 342 11.80 6.73 5.78
N TRP A 343 11.99 5.81 6.75
CA TRP A 343 11.81 6.06 8.16
C TRP A 343 12.66 7.22 8.66
N ASN A 344 13.99 7.11 8.54
CA ASN A 344 14.95 8.13 9.00
C ASN A 344 16.37 7.94 8.46
N LYS A 345 16.51 7.35 7.24
CA LYS A 345 17.85 7.05 6.71
C LYS A 345 18.37 8.11 5.76
N TYR A 346 17.50 8.95 5.21
CA TYR A 346 17.88 9.95 4.22
C TYR A 346 18.42 11.23 4.87
N SER A 347 17.77 11.76 5.89
CA SER A 347 18.12 13.02 6.54
C SER A 347 17.54 13.10 7.95
N ASP A 348 18.11 13.93 8.80
CA ASP A 348 17.59 14.24 10.14
C ASP A 348 16.48 15.32 10.11
N ASN A 349 16.16 15.89 8.93
CA ASN A 349 15.10 16.88 8.80
C ASN A 349 13.73 16.20 8.86
N ASP A 350 12.82 16.71 9.68
CA ASP A 350 11.47 16.19 9.88
C ASP A 350 10.63 16.12 8.58
N THR A 351 10.96 16.93 7.58
CA THR A 351 10.32 16.88 6.25
C THR A 351 10.88 15.80 5.34
N ALA A 352 11.91 15.07 5.78
CA ALA A 352 12.58 14.02 5.02
C ALA A 352 12.63 12.67 5.78
N ARG A 353 11.87 12.56 6.88
CA ARG A 353 11.81 11.36 7.71
C ARG A 353 10.37 11.09 8.15
N MET A 354 9.96 9.83 8.13
CA MET A 354 8.58 9.44 8.41
C MET A 354 8.33 9.09 9.89
N ASP A 355 9.38 8.80 10.67
CA ASP A 355 9.25 8.37 12.06
C ASP A 355 8.57 9.42 12.96
N VAL A 356 8.84 10.70 12.75
CA VAL A 356 8.21 11.79 13.53
C VAL A 356 6.70 11.86 13.34
N TRP A 357 6.18 11.31 12.25
CA TRP A 357 4.76 11.30 11.90
C TRP A 357 4.09 9.96 12.20
N LEU A 358 4.77 8.85 11.90
CA LEU A 358 4.23 7.49 12.05
C LEU A 358 4.52 6.87 13.43
N ASP A 359 5.53 7.40 14.15
CA ASP A 359 5.80 7.06 15.56
C ASP A 359 5.83 8.30 16.46
N PRO A 360 4.74 9.14 16.48
CA PRO A 360 4.72 10.38 17.27
C PRO A 360 4.85 10.16 18.78
N LEU A 361 4.65 8.93 19.26
CA LEU A 361 4.85 8.59 20.67
C LEU A 361 6.29 8.18 20.99
N GLY A 362 7.17 8.08 19.99
CA GLY A 362 8.57 7.69 20.17
C GLY A 362 8.74 6.27 20.73
N THR A 363 7.84 5.37 20.36
CA THR A 363 7.83 3.99 20.90
C THR A 363 8.99 3.16 20.42
N GLY A 364 9.57 3.51 19.26
CA GLY A 364 10.67 2.79 18.63
C GLY A 364 10.28 1.43 18.04
N VAL A 365 8.98 1.09 18.00
CA VAL A 365 8.49 -0.20 17.43
C VAL A 365 8.92 -0.36 15.99
N THR A 366 9.22 -1.58 15.59
CA THR A 366 9.63 -1.91 14.22
C THR A 366 8.45 -2.22 13.31
N SER A 367 7.29 -2.53 13.90
CA SER A 367 6.04 -2.77 13.17
C SER A 367 4.84 -2.28 13.96
N LEU A 368 3.79 -1.93 13.25
CA LEU A 368 2.50 -1.51 13.80
C LEU A 368 1.37 -2.18 13.00
N GLN A 369 0.39 -2.75 13.71
CA GLN A 369 -0.77 -3.35 13.07
C GLN A 369 -1.70 -2.30 12.47
N GLY A 370 -2.45 -2.72 11.43
CA GLY A 370 -3.50 -1.88 10.86
C GLY A 370 -4.67 -1.69 11.81
N MET A 371 -5.51 -0.71 11.48
CA MET A 371 -6.66 -0.32 12.30
C MET A 371 -7.86 0.02 11.42
N THR A 372 -9.01 -0.52 11.76
CA THR A 372 -10.28 -0.17 11.12
C THR A 372 -10.71 1.26 11.48
N GLN A 373 -11.64 1.80 10.74
CA GLN A 373 -12.14 3.15 10.99
C GLN A 373 -12.84 3.29 12.36
N ASP A 374 -13.45 2.22 12.88
CA ASP A 374 -14.01 2.18 14.24
C ASP A 374 -12.95 2.00 15.36
N GLY A 375 -11.67 1.89 14.99
CA GLY A 375 -10.54 1.88 15.93
C GLY A 375 -10.10 0.49 16.39
N LYS A 376 -10.65 -0.59 15.80
CA LYS A 376 -10.19 -1.94 16.11
C LYS A 376 -8.89 -2.25 15.39
N THR A 377 -7.93 -2.78 16.12
CA THR A 377 -6.70 -3.31 15.53
C THR A 377 -7.02 -4.63 14.84
N ILE A 378 -6.68 -4.74 13.55
CA ILE A 378 -6.74 -5.99 12.80
C ILE A 378 -5.30 -6.34 12.44
N GLY A 379 -4.90 -7.49 12.82
CA GLY A 379 -3.62 -8.09 12.55
C GLY A 379 -3.41 -9.20 13.55
N ASN A 380 -2.69 -10.20 13.12
CA ASN A 380 -2.29 -11.26 14.03
C ASN A 380 -1.33 -10.65 15.06
N GLU A 381 -1.82 -10.31 16.25
CA GLU A 381 -0.97 -10.29 17.42
C GLU A 381 -0.52 -11.75 17.61
N TYR A 382 0.44 -12.17 16.81
CA TYR A 382 1.21 -13.34 17.18
C TYR A 382 2.01 -12.93 18.41
N GLU A 383 1.49 -13.19 19.56
CA GLU A 383 2.38 -13.43 20.67
C GLU A 383 3.28 -14.58 20.24
N GLY A 384 4.51 -14.25 19.92
CA GLY A 384 5.50 -15.29 19.60
C GLY A 384 5.51 -16.31 20.73
N PRO A 385 6.05 -17.50 20.52
CA PRO A 385 6.19 -18.48 21.60
C PRO A 385 6.82 -17.80 22.81
N THR A 386 6.18 -17.91 23.97
CA THR A 386 6.67 -17.32 25.20
C THR A 386 7.58 -18.31 25.94
N ASP A 387 8.38 -17.81 26.88
CA ASP A 387 9.23 -18.63 27.78
C ASP A 387 10.23 -19.51 27.00
N LEU A 388 10.85 -18.95 25.93
CA LEU A 388 11.89 -19.66 25.20
C LEU A 388 13.09 -19.92 26.09
N LYS A 389 13.38 -21.19 26.30
CA LYS A 389 14.55 -21.68 27.03
C LYS A 389 15.40 -22.57 26.14
N TYR A 390 16.69 -22.51 26.31
CA TYR A 390 17.60 -23.43 25.64
C TYR A 390 18.49 -24.17 26.63
N LYS A 391 18.83 -25.41 26.30
CA LYS A 391 19.79 -26.21 27.00
C LYS A 391 20.74 -26.85 26.01
N GLN A 392 22.02 -26.70 26.22
CA GLN A 392 23.00 -27.44 25.45
C GLN A 392 23.01 -28.91 25.95
N ILE A 393 22.74 -29.85 25.02
CA ILE A 393 22.71 -31.29 25.35
C ILE A 393 24.09 -31.90 25.08
N SER A 394 24.73 -31.50 23.99
CA SER A 394 26.08 -31.96 23.60
C SER A 394 26.80 -30.91 22.76
N THR A 395 28.07 -31.17 22.41
CA THR A 395 28.82 -30.28 21.48
C THR A 395 28.14 -30.28 20.11
N GLY A 396 27.35 -29.24 19.85
CA GLY A 396 26.64 -29.04 18.58
C GLY A 396 25.18 -29.46 18.60
N GLU A 397 24.62 -29.83 19.76
CA GLU A 397 23.21 -30.10 19.92
C GLU A 397 22.63 -29.22 21.03
N ILE A 398 21.55 -28.50 20.73
CA ILE A 398 20.80 -27.67 21.66
C ILE A 398 19.33 -28.13 21.71
N GLN A 399 18.75 -28.12 22.87
CA GLN A 399 17.33 -28.33 23.10
C GLN A 399 16.69 -26.95 23.31
N LEU A 400 15.66 -26.64 22.53
CA LEU A 400 14.80 -25.48 22.72
C LEU A 400 13.47 -25.92 23.33
N THR A 401 13.00 -25.19 24.32
CA THR A 401 11.67 -25.37 24.92
C THR A 401 10.97 -24.01 24.96
N TRP A 402 9.67 -23.97 24.66
CA TRP A 402 8.85 -22.78 24.72
C TRP A 402 7.40 -23.12 24.98
N ASN A 403 6.62 -22.14 25.43
CA ASN A 403 5.16 -22.25 25.45
C ASN A 403 4.65 -21.91 24.04
N ALA A 404 3.82 -22.78 23.47
CA ALA A 404 3.18 -22.51 22.18
C ALA A 404 2.33 -21.22 22.28
N PRO A 405 2.29 -20.38 21.24
CA PRO A 405 1.37 -19.26 21.21
C PRO A 405 -0.06 -19.74 21.30
N VAL A 406 -0.89 -19.04 22.07
CA VAL A 406 -2.33 -19.27 22.10
C VAL A 406 -2.89 -18.75 20.78
N LEU A 407 -3.22 -19.66 19.87
CA LEU A 407 -3.94 -19.33 18.64
C LEU A 407 -5.40 -19.04 19.01
N GLU A 408 -5.72 -17.81 19.38
CA GLU A 408 -7.10 -17.36 19.24
C GLU A 408 -7.44 -17.39 17.75
N LYS A 409 -8.62 -17.90 17.40
CA LYS A 409 -9.10 -18.08 16.02
C LYS A 409 -8.75 -16.87 15.16
N ILE A 410 -7.84 -17.05 14.21
CA ILE A 410 -7.53 -16.05 13.20
C ILE A 410 -8.74 -15.99 12.29
N ALA A 411 -9.56 -14.96 12.43
CA ALA A 411 -10.58 -14.65 11.46
C ALA A 411 -9.85 -14.06 10.23
N GLY A 412 -9.87 -14.76 9.08
CA GLY A 412 -9.39 -14.24 7.81
C GLY A 412 -8.16 -14.90 7.20
N TRP A 413 -7.58 -15.92 7.79
CA TRP A 413 -6.58 -16.75 7.11
C TRP A 413 -7.27 -18.01 6.55
N GLY A 414 -7.05 -18.24 5.25
CA GLY A 414 -7.64 -19.33 4.50
C GLY A 414 -7.60 -20.67 5.21
N SER A 415 -8.44 -21.60 4.77
CA SER A 415 -8.70 -22.89 5.38
C SER A 415 -7.42 -23.59 5.85
N GLN A 416 -7.52 -24.38 6.94
CA GLN A 416 -6.43 -25.21 7.47
C GLN A 416 -5.71 -26.06 6.39
N ASP A 417 -6.30 -26.21 5.24
CA ASP A 417 -5.76 -26.95 4.09
C ASP A 417 -4.55 -26.27 3.42
N ARG A 418 -4.41 -24.96 3.50
CA ARG A 418 -3.20 -24.25 2.99
C ARG A 418 -1.92 -24.59 3.74
N TYR A 419 -2.01 -24.98 5.00
CA TYR A 419 -0.83 -25.43 5.77
C TYR A 419 -0.35 -26.85 5.39
N GLN A 420 -1.10 -27.58 4.57
CA GLN A 420 -0.74 -28.93 4.12
C GLN A 420 0.16 -28.95 2.86
N GLN A 421 0.31 -27.81 2.18
CA GLN A 421 1.04 -27.76 0.88
C GLN A 421 2.56 -27.57 1.02
N PHE A 422 3.09 -27.26 2.17
CA PHE A 422 4.52 -27.07 2.38
C PHE A 422 5.15 -28.23 3.16
N GLY A 423 5.34 -29.36 2.50
CA GLY A 423 6.01 -30.51 3.07
C GLY A 423 6.94 -31.19 2.07
N LEU A 424 8.21 -31.31 2.38
CA LEU A 424 9.08 -32.27 1.70
C LEU A 424 8.74 -33.67 2.22
N GLY A 425 8.15 -34.53 1.39
CA GLY A 425 7.89 -35.92 1.72
C GLY A 425 6.54 -36.23 2.36
N GLY A 426 5.51 -35.38 2.23
CA GLY A 426 4.12 -35.69 2.60
C GLY A 426 3.73 -35.42 4.06
N ASP A 427 4.63 -34.90 4.89
CA ASP A 427 4.33 -34.48 6.26
C ASP A 427 4.15 -32.94 6.34
N PRO A 428 3.13 -32.42 7.02
CA PRO A 428 2.90 -30.98 7.16
C PRO A 428 3.96 -30.32 8.05
N PHE A 429 4.55 -29.24 7.59
CA PHE A 429 5.50 -28.42 8.32
C PHE A 429 4.85 -27.14 8.82
N TYR A 430 5.22 -26.69 10.03
CA TYR A 430 4.90 -25.38 10.56
C TYR A 430 6.18 -24.53 10.55
N PHE A 431 6.15 -23.35 9.96
CA PHE A 431 7.27 -22.43 10.05
C PHE A 431 7.27 -21.74 11.41
N ALA A 432 8.35 -21.90 12.17
CA ALA A 432 8.59 -21.07 13.34
C ALA A 432 9.08 -19.68 12.89
N GLN A 433 8.56 -18.63 13.52
CA GLN A 433 9.05 -17.28 13.30
C GLN A 433 10.56 -17.21 13.55
N LYS A 434 11.29 -16.45 12.74
CA LYS A 434 12.73 -16.26 12.85
C LYS A 434 13.05 -15.63 14.22
N TRP A 435 13.79 -16.31 15.04
CA TRP A 435 14.29 -15.81 16.30
C TRP A 435 15.41 -14.80 16.08
N ASP A 436 15.46 -13.73 16.90
CA ASP A 436 16.64 -12.85 16.94
C ASP A 436 17.83 -13.65 17.46
N THR A 437 18.93 -13.63 16.73
CA THR A 437 20.15 -14.35 17.13
C THR A 437 20.73 -13.88 18.47
N LYS A 438 20.29 -12.76 19.02
CA LYS A 438 20.59 -12.28 20.38
C LYS A 438 20.09 -13.23 21.45
N ASP A 439 18.92 -13.86 21.22
CA ASP A 439 18.27 -14.75 22.19
C ASP A 439 18.98 -16.10 22.28
N LEU A 440 19.87 -16.39 21.33
CA LEU A 440 20.67 -17.62 21.26
C LEU A 440 22.14 -17.42 21.69
N GLN A 441 22.54 -16.26 22.22
CA GLN A 441 23.88 -16.02 22.75
C GLN A 441 24.09 -16.72 24.10
N PRO A 442 25.21 -17.39 24.34
CA PRO A 442 26.50 -17.31 23.64
C PRO A 442 26.84 -18.48 22.72
N VAL A 443 25.92 -19.32 22.30
CA VAL A 443 26.24 -20.62 21.70
C VAL A 443 26.82 -20.55 20.29
N HIS A 444 26.49 -19.53 19.47
CA HIS A 444 27.08 -19.39 18.13
C HIS A 444 27.15 -17.95 17.61
N LYS A 445 28.30 -17.33 17.73
CA LYS A 445 28.60 -15.99 17.18
C LYS A 445 28.84 -15.93 15.65
N LYS A 446 28.80 -17.02 14.94
CA LYS A 446 29.14 -17.07 13.50
C LYS A 446 28.21 -17.97 12.72
N ARG A 447 27.08 -17.51 12.25
CA ARG A 447 26.46 -17.96 10.97
C ARG A 447 25.13 -17.27 10.68
N SER A 448 25.06 -16.67 9.52
CA SER A 448 23.87 -16.13 8.87
C SER A 448 23.14 -17.24 8.10
N GLY A 449 21.80 -17.21 8.11
CA GLY A 449 20.93 -18.01 7.25
C GLY A 449 20.64 -19.43 7.74
N ARG A 450 19.50 -19.61 8.39
CA ARG A 450 19.04 -20.95 8.81
C ARG A 450 17.54 -21.11 8.59
N LEU A 451 17.16 -22.17 7.91
CA LEU A 451 15.78 -22.64 7.84
C LEU A 451 15.56 -23.63 8.99
N ILE A 452 14.55 -23.39 9.83
CA ILE A 452 14.18 -24.27 10.94
C ILE A 452 12.79 -24.81 10.64
N SER A 453 12.64 -26.14 10.52
CA SER A 453 11.33 -26.78 10.34
C SER A 453 10.91 -27.57 11.58
N ILE A 454 9.63 -27.48 11.94
CA ILE A 454 9.05 -28.12 13.14
C ILE A 454 8.11 -29.24 12.71
N HIS A 455 8.30 -30.45 13.23
CA HIS A 455 7.39 -31.58 13.02
C HIS A 455 6.20 -31.60 14.01
N ARG A 456 5.06 -32.14 13.58
CA ARG A 456 3.78 -32.24 14.30
C ARG A 456 3.86 -32.87 15.71
N LYS A 457 4.98 -33.49 16.08
CA LYS A 457 5.20 -34.10 17.40
C LYS A 457 6.10 -33.29 18.32
N GLY A 458 6.36 -32.03 18.02
CA GLY A 458 7.18 -31.16 18.85
C GLY A 458 8.68 -31.47 18.82
N SER A 459 9.16 -32.21 17.82
CA SER A 459 10.59 -32.38 17.58
C SER A 459 11.00 -31.60 16.31
N LEU A 460 12.07 -30.87 16.43
CA LEU A 460 12.65 -30.09 15.34
C LEU A 460 13.85 -30.85 14.77
N MET A 461 13.89 -31.00 13.46
CA MET A 461 15.11 -31.44 12.78
C MET A 461 15.63 -30.26 11.93
N GLU A 462 16.82 -29.81 12.22
CA GLU A 462 17.57 -28.87 11.39
C GLU A 462 18.55 -29.64 10.52
N SER A 463 18.44 -29.52 9.21
CA SER A 463 19.52 -29.91 8.31
C SER A 463 20.43 -28.72 8.09
N ILE A 464 21.55 -28.69 8.77
CA ILE A 464 22.60 -27.69 8.51
C ILE A 464 23.58 -28.33 7.53
N SER A 465 23.55 -27.92 6.25
CA SER A 465 24.67 -28.23 5.37
C SER A 465 25.82 -27.30 5.70
N ASN A 466 26.88 -27.87 6.27
CA ASN A 466 28.13 -27.17 6.41
C ASN A 466 28.89 -27.32 5.07
N ARG A 467 28.98 -26.25 4.28
CA ARG A 467 29.72 -26.29 3.01
C ARG A 467 31.17 -26.70 3.16
N GLU A 468 31.74 -26.64 4.37
CA GLU A 468 33.13 -27.00 4.62
C GLU A 468 33.34 -28.44 5.12
N THR A 469 32.32 -29.10 5.73
CA THR A 469 32.52 -30.43 6.35
C THR A 469 31.43 -31.46 6.06
N GLY A 470 30.33 -31.10 5.41
CA GLY A 470 29.27 -32.04 5.02
C GLY A 470 28.51 -32.71 6.20
N SER A 471 28.67 -32.26 7.44
CA SER A 471 28.02 -32.90 8.59
C SER A 471 26.67 -32.29 8.92
N MET A 472 25.65 -33.12 9.08
CA MET A 472 24.33 -32.77 9.60
C MET A 472 24.36 -32.72 11.15
N LYS A 473 23.75 -31.68 11.72
CA LYS A 473 23.54 -31.59 13.15
C LYS A 473 22.03 -31.62 13.47
N ARG A 474 21.67 -32.41 14.47
CA ARG A 474 20.29 -32.56 14.94
C ARG A 474 19.98 -31.58 16.07
N VAL A 475 18.83 -30.92 15.97
CA VAL A 475 18.28 -30.06 17.03
C VAL A 475 16.95 -30.64 17.48
N SER A 476 16.79 -30.95 18.76
CA SER A 476 15.54 -31.41 19.34
C SER A 476 14.82 -30.24 20.00
N LEU A 477 13.54 -30.04 19.66
CA LEU A 477 12.67 -29.03 20.25
C LEU A 477 11.49 -29.70 20.96
N ASN A 478 11.25 -29.34 22.20
CA ASN A 478 10.07 -29.76 22.94
C ASN A 478 9.15 -28.57 23.19
N CYS A 479 7.93 -28.61 22.62
CA CYS A 479 6.88 -27.67 22.91
C CYS A 479 6.01 -28.21 24.06
N ASN A 480 5.90 -27.48 25.16
CA ASN A 480 4.94 -27.80 26.20
C ASN A 480 3.55 -27.37 25.73
N GLN A 481 2.73 -28.34 25.33
CA GLN A 481 1.32 -28.07 25.09
C GLN A 481 0.64 -27.83 26.45
N VAL A 482 0.10 -26.64 26.63
CA VAL A 482 -0.90 -26.38 27.65
C VAL A 482 -2.21 -27.01 27.15
N LYS A 483 -2.80 -27.88 27.96
CA LYS A 483 -4.11 -28.51 27.69
C LYS A 483 -5.23 -27.48 27.76
#